data_12ab9a26a60d082460cbcd29f62b0767
#
_entry.id   12ab9a26a60d082460cbcd29f62b0767
#
_cell.length_a   1.000
_cell.length_b   1.000
_cell.length_c   1.000
_cell.angle_alpha   90.00
_cell.angle_beta   90.00
_cell.angle_gamma   90.00
#
_symmetry.space_group_name_H-M   'P 1'
#
loop_
_entity.id
_entity.type
_entity.pdbx_description
1 polymer ?
#
loop_
_entity_poly.entity_id
_entity_poly.type
_entity_poly.pdbx_seq_one_letter_code
_entity_poly.pdbx_strand_id
1 'polypeptide(L)'
;MDDSVSDPDNKTAPGFEKPKLPKRFYKEVTVADEGGESEPNSAAILLDGRPVRTPGKAKLAVPSAALAEAIADEWRGQGEEIDPSTMPLTKLANSAIDGVVGREGPVIDDVLAHADSDLLCYRAGGPEGLLARQAQSWDPVLAWAADDLGAPLSLAEGVVHVPQPDTSIAALRSAIEGLDAYALAALHVMTMLTGSALLPLSLIHI
;
A
#
# COMPACT_ATOMS: atom_id res chain seq x y z
N MET A 1 -33.31 -52.38 20.95
CA MET A 1 -33.91 -51.49 19.94
C MET A 1 -32.99 -50.29 19.88
N ASP A 2 -32.14 -50.35 18.87
CA ASP A 2 -31.08 -49.40 18.64
C ASP A 2 -31.55 -48.45 17.52
N ASP A 3 -31.85 -47.21 17.88
CA ASP A 3 -32.28 -46.16 16.93
C ASP A 3 -31.11 -45.22 16.70
N SER A 4 -30.23 -45.62 15.79
CA SER A 4 -29.22 -44.71 15.21
C SER A 4 -29.90 -43.81 14.20
N VAL A 5 -30.24 -42.59 14.61
CA VAL A 5 -30.66 -41.50 13.71
C VAL A 5 -29.42 -40.97 12.98
N SER A 6 -29.25 -41.31 11.71
CA SER A 6 -28.29 -40.75 10.81
C SER A 6 -28.78 -39.36 10.37
N ASP A 7 -28.00 -38.33 10.72
CA ASP A 7 -28.22 -36.94 10.30
C ASP A 7 -27.80 -36.78 8.82
N PRO A 8 -28.70 -36.42 7.87
CA PRO A 8 -28.39 -36.36 6.44
C PRO A 8 -27.83 -35.03 5.96
N ASP A 9 -27.53 -34.04 6.82
CA ASP A 9 -27.20 -32.69 6.40
C ASP A 9 -25.74 -32.22 6.68
N ASN A 10 -24.80 -33.15 6.85
CA ASN A 10 -23.39 -32.79 6.88
C ASN A 10 -22.85 -32.61 5.44
N LYS A 11 -23.34 -31.58 4.72
CA LYS A 11 -22.70 -31.07 3.52
C LYS A 11 -21.50 -30.24 3.96
N THR A 12 -20.34 -30.88 4.02
CA THR A 12 -19.04 -30.22 4.09
C THR A 12 -19.01 -29.10 3.02
N ALA A 13 -18.88 -27.86 3.47
CA ALA A 13 -18.70 -26.73 2.57
C ALA A 13 -17.53 -27.03 1.62
N PRO A 14 -17.60 -26.66 0.31
CA PRO A 14 -16.53 -26.91 -0.62
C PRO A 14 -15.24 -26.31 -0.07
N GLY A 15 -14.27 -27.18 0.23
CA GLY A 15 -12.96 -26.74 0.69
C GLY A 15 -12.37 -25.80 -0.35
N PHE A 16 -11.95 -24.60 0.05
CA PHE A 16 -11.15 -23.73 -0.79
C PHE A 16 -9.85 -24.49 -1.12
N GLU A 17 -9.77 -25.09 -2.31
CA GLU A 17 -8.51 -25.62 -2.80
C GLU A 17 -7.53 -24.44 -2.87
N LYS A 18 -6.43 -24.54 -2.11
CA LYS A 18 -5.36 -23.55 -2.19
C LYS A 18 -4.85 -23.53 -3.64
N PRO A 19 -4.72 -22.34 -4.24
CA PRO A 19 -4.19 -22.23 -5.60
C PRO A 19 -2.81 -22.90 -5.65
N LYS A 20 -2.58 -23.71 -6.67
CA LYS A 20 -1.31 -24.40 -6.87
C LYS A 20 -0.23 -23.37 -7.17
N LEU A 21 0.75 -23.26 -6.30
CA LEU A 21 1.86 -22.32 -6.44
C LEU A 21 2.83 -22.78 -7.54
N PRO A 22 3.45 -21.86 -8.28
CA PRO A 22 4.47 -22.20 -9.28
C PRO A 22 5.74 -22.70 -8.58
N LYS A 23 6.37 -23.73 -9.14
CA LYS A 23 7.67 -24.22 -8.66
C LYS A 23 8.74 -23.16 -8.88
N ARG A 24 9.67 -23.06 -7.95
CA ARG A 24 10.88 -22.25 -8.10
C ARG A 24 11.70 -22.78 -9.28
N PHE A 25 12.01 -21.91 -10.24
CA PHE A 25 12.67 -22.25 -11.49
C PHE A 25 14.08 -21.65 -11.61
N TYR A 26 14.55 -20.93 -10.59
CA TYR A 26 15.84 -20.25 -10.54
C TYR A 26 16.66 -20.72 -9.32
N LYS A 27 17.97 -20.51 -9.40
CA LYS A 27 18.92 -20.83 -8.33
C LYS A 27 19.53 -19.59 -7.71
N GLU A 28 19.90 -18.62 -8.56
CA GLU A 28 20.60 -17.39 -8.15
C GLU A 28 19.70 -16.18 -8.31
N VAL A 29 19.78 -15.25 -7.33
CA VAL A 29 19.10 -13.97 -7.36
C VAL A 29 20.15 -12.87 -7.17
N THR A 30 20.26 -11.99 -8.15
CA THR A 30 21.20 -10.88 -8.13
C THR A 30 20.50 -9.56 -8.44
N VAL A 31 21.12 -8.45 -8.07
CA VAL A 31 20.69 -7.10 -8.42
C VAL A 31 21.68 -6.53 -9.43
N ALA A 32 21.17 -5.94 -10.50
CA ALA A 32 21.97 -5.25 -11.49
C ALA A 32 21.67 -3.74 -11.43
N ASP A 33 22.71 -2.94 -11.45
CA ASP A 33 22.59 -1.51 -11.64
C ASP A 33 22.13 -1.23 -13.09
N GLU A 34 21.06 -0.46 -13.23
CA GLU A 34 20.52 -0.02 -14.51
C GLU A 34 20.49 1.50 -14.60
N GLY A 35 21.19 2.18 -13.69
CA GLY A 35 21.27 3.62 -13.63
C GLY A 35 21.73 4.21 -14.96
N GLY A 36 20.94 5.18 -15.45
CA GLY A 36 21.21 5.99 -16.63
C GLY A 36 21.09 7.47 -16.30
N GLU A 37 21.27 8.34 -17.31
CA GLU A 37 21.17 9.79 -17.11
C GLU A 37 19.81 10.23 -16.53
N SER A 38 18.72 9.53 -16.87
CA SER A 38 17.36 9.85 -16.40
C SER A 38 16.98 9.20 -15.07
N GLU A 39 17.59 8.06 -14.74
CA GLU A 39 17.33 7.29 -13.51
C GLU A 39 18.63 6.75 -12.93
N PRO A 40 19.43 7.60 -12.29
CA PRO A 40 20.82 7.27 -11.92
C PRO A 40 20.95 6.14 -10.89
N ASN A 41 19.87 5.82 -10.16
CA ASN A 41 19.89 4.80 -9.10
C ASN A 41 18.99 3.60 -9.41
N SER A 42 18.50 3.47 -10.65
CA SER A 42 17.63 2.37 -11.04
C SER A 42 18.35 1.02 -10.95
N ALA A 43 17.73 0.05 -10.35
CA ALA A 43 18.29 -1.30 -10.18
C ALA A 43 17.24 -2.36 -10.49
N ALA A 44 17.63 -3.40 -11.23
CA ALA A 44 16.76 -4.52 -11.61
C ALA A 44 17.12 -5.81 -10.88
N ILE A 45 16.11 -6.62 -10.63
CA ILE A 45 16.24 -7.95 -10.04
C ILE A 45 16.45 -8.98 -11.16
N LEU A 46 17.47 -9.81 -11.02
CA LEU A 46 17.80 -10.87 -11.98
C LEU A 46 17.66 -12.25 -11.32
N LEU A 47 17.08 -13.19 -12.05
CA LEU A 47 17.03 -14.61 -11.71
C LEU A 47 17.89 -15.36 -12.72
N ASP A 48 18.94 -16.02 -12.26
CA ASP A 48 19.94 -16.70 -13.12
C ASP A 48 20.41 -15.80 -14.28
N GLY A 49 20.68 -14.51 -13.96
CA GLY A 49 21.14 -13.52 -14.93
C GLY A 49 20.05 -12.96 -15.87
N ARG A 50 18.78 -13.33 -15.69
CA ARG A 50 17.68 -12.83 -16.51
C ARG A 50 16.79 -11.89 -15.71
N PRO A 51 16.43 -10.68 -16.24
CA PRO A 51 15.60 -9.74 -15.51
C PRO A 51 14.21 -10.30 -15.24
N VAL A 52 13.77 -10.12 -14.00
CA VAL A 52 12.39 -10.40 -13.59
C VAL A 52 11.45 -9.47 -14.36
N ARG A 53 10.29 -9.99 -14.72
CA ARG A 53 9.23 -9.20 -15.36
C ARG A 53 7.99 -9.13 -14.46
N THR A 54 7.34 -8.00 -14.51
CA THR A 54 6.04 -7.80 -13.89
C THR A 54 4.96 -8.65 -14.59
N PRO A 55 3.78 -8.83 -14.01
CA PRO A 55 2.63 -9.43 -14.71
C PRO A 55 2.29 -8.72 -16.03
N GLY A 56 2.46 -7.40 -16.11
CA GLY A 56 2.32 -6.60 -17.32
C GLY A 56 3.46 -6.75 -18.34
N LYS A 57 4.46 -7.63 -18.04
CA LYS A 57 5.64 -7.91 -18.87
C LYS A 57 6.67 -6.79 -18.94
N ALA A 58 6.53 -5.74 -18.16
CA ALA A 58 7.57 -4.74 -17.97
C ALA A 58 8.75 -5.34 -17.18
N LYS A 59 9.91 -4.71 -17.21
CA LYS A 59 11.05 -5.09 -16.39
C LYS A 59 10.78 -4.69 -14.93
N LEU A 60 11.09 -5.58 -13.97
CA LEU A 60 11.05 -5.23 -12.56
C LEU A 60 12.34 -4.49 -12.20
N ALA A 61 12.35 -3.19 -12.43
CA ALA A 61 13.41 -2.28 -12.04
C ALA A 61 12.83 -1.24 -11.08
N VAL A 62 13.59 -0.84 -10.07
CA VAL A 62 13.13 0.04 -8.99
C VAL A 62 14.10 1.20 -8.76
N PRO A 63 13.67 2.35 -8.19
CA PRO A 63 14.43 3.58 -8.16
C PRO A 63 15.58 3.59 -7.15
N SER A 64 15.87 2.50 -6.46
CA SER A 64 17.03 2.42 -5.58
C SER A 64 17.58 1.01 -5.44
N ALA A 65 18.90 0.89 -5.30
CA ALA A 65 19.58 -0.38 -5.07
C ALA A 65 19.13 -1.02 -3.74
N ALA A 66 18.83 -0.23 -2.71
CA ALA A 66 18.36 -0.72 -1.42
C ALA A 66 16.98 -1.40 -1.56
N LEU A 67 16.05 -0.81 -2.31
CA LEU A 67 14.75 -1.41 -2.58
C LEU A 67 14.88 -2.66 -3.45
N ALA A 68 15.76 -2.62 -4.47
CA ALA A 68 16.02 -3.79 -5.32
C ALA A 68 16.58 -4.96 -4.50
N GLU A 69 17.49 -4.70 -3.56
CA GLU A 69 18.07 -5.72 -2.68
C GLU A 69 17.01 -6.30 -1.73
N ALA A 70 16.15 -5.47 -1.15
CA ALA A 70 15.05 -5.94 -0.32
C ALA A 70 14.06 -6.82 -1.09
N ILE A 71 13.77 -6.47 -2.36
CA ILE A 71 12.96 -7.31 -3.24
C ILE A 71 13.71 -8.61 -3.59
N ALA A 72 15.02 -8.54 -3.88
CA ALA A 72 15.82 -9.72 -4.15
C ALA A 72 15.83 -10.69 -2.96
N ASP A 73 15.80 -10.19 -1.73
CA ASP A 73 15.69 -11.03 -0.53
C ASP A 73 14.35 -11.77 -0.44
N GLU A 74 13.23 -11.14 -0.86
CA GLU A 74 11.96 -11.86 -0.99
C GLU A 74 12.07 -13.04 -1.97
N TRP A 75 12.74 -12.84 -3.10
CA TRP A 75 12.98 -13.92 -4.10
C TRP A 75 13.95 -14.99 -3.57
N ARG A 76 15.00 -14.60 -2.85
CA ARG A 76 15.95 -15.56 -2.22
C ARG A 76 15.26 -16.42 -1.17
N GLY A 77 14.34 -15.83 -0.41
CA GLY A 77 13.58 -16.50 0.64
C GLY A 77 12.54 -17.52 0.18
N GLN A 78 12.28 -17.62 -1.14
CA GLN A 78 11.33 -18.61 -1.65
C GLN A 78 11.88 -20.05 -1.52
N GLY A 79 10.99 -20.99 -1.14
CA GLY A 79 11.30 -22.42 -1.02
C GLY A 79 11.29 -23.16 -2.36
N GLU A 80 10.73 -24.37 -2.37
CA GLU A 80 10.53 -25.15 -3.60
C GLU A 80 9.44 -24.57 -4.51
N GLU A 81 8.51 -23.82 -3.92
CA GLU A 81 7.45 -23.11 -4.60
C GLU A 81 7.58 -21.61 -4.35
N ILE A 82 7.11 -20.81 -5.29
CA ILE A 82 7.06 -19.36 -5.19
C ILE A 82 5.70 -18.97 -4.59
N ASP A 83 5.73 -18.41 -3.38
CA ASP A 83 4.53 -17.93 -2.70
C ASP A 83 4.46 -16.39 -2.74
N PRO A 84 3.62 -15.81 -3.62
CA PRO A 84 3.47 -14.36 -3.70
C PRO A 84 2.95 -13.73 -2.40
N SER A 85 2.35 -14.49 -1.48
CA SER A 85 1.87 -13.93 -0.19
C SER A 85 3.02 -13.48 0.71
N THR A 86 4.20 -14.03 0.51
CA THR A 86 5.43 -13.69 1.24
C THR A 86 6.30 -12.65 0.54
N MET A 87 5.79 -12.02 -0.53
CA MET A 87 6.54 -11.10 -1.39
C MET A 87 5.84 -9.71 -1.49
N PRO A 88 5.65 -9.00 -0.36
CA PRO A 88 4.90 -7.73 -0.35
C PRO A 88 5.58 -6.62 -1.16
N LEU A 89 6.91 -6.49 -1.12
CA LEU A 89 7.64 -5.47 -1.87
C LEU A 89 7.60 -5.73 -3.37
N THR A 90 7.74 -7.00 -3.79
CA THR A 90 7.57 -7.41 -5.18
C THR A 90 6.18 -7.06 -5.69
N LYS A 91 5.12 -7.32 -4.90
CA LYS A 91 3.75 -6.96 -5.27
C LYS A 91 3.59 -5.45 -5.41
N LEU A 92 4.12 -4.69 -4.46
CA LEU A 92 4.03 -3.24 -4.48
C LEU A 92 4.76 -2.66 -5.71
N ALA A 93 5.97 -3.14 -6.01
CA ALA A 93 6.72 -2.73 -7.18
C ALA A 93 6.00 -3.08 -8.49
N ASN A 94 5.40 -4.28 -8.58
CA ASN A 94 4.55 -4.64 -9.73
C ASN A 94 3.36 -3.68 -9.88
N SER A 95 2.70 -3.32 -8.77
CA SER A 95 1.57 -2.38 -8.79
C SER A 95 2.00 -0.98 -9.21
N ALA A 96 3.18 -0.52 -8.76
CA ALA A 96 3.74 0.76 -9.18
C ALA A 96 3.99 0.77 -10.70
N ILE A 97 4.69 -0.25 -11.22
CA ILE A 97 5.07 -0.33 -12.63
C ILE A 97 3.86 -0.53 -13.55
N ASP A 98 3.00 -1.50 -13.23
CA ASP A 98 1.90 -1.89 -14.14
C ASP A 98 0.64 -1.05 -13.93
N GLY A 99 0.46 -0.44 -12.76
CA GLY A 99 -0.79 0.22 -12.38
C GLY A 99 -0.70 1.72 -12.21
N VAL A 100 0.45 2.26 -11.76
CA VAL A 100 0.59 3.68 -11.43
C VAL A 100 1.31 4.46 -12.52
N VAL A 101 2.41 3.93 -13.07
CA VAL A 101 3.16 4.61 -14.14
C VAL A 101 2.25 4.98 -15.30
N GLY A 102 2.18 6.29 -15.61
CA GLY A 102 1.29 6.85 -16.65
C GLY A 102 -0.19 6.94 -16.26
N ARG A 103 -0.53 6.67 -15.00
CA ARG A 103 -1.89 6.77 -14.44
C ARG A 103 -1.90 7.46 -13.08
N GLU A 104 -0.93 8.31 -12.81
CA GLU A 104 -0.73 8.98 -11.53
C GLU A 104 -1.99 9.78 -11.12
N GLY A 105 -2.58 10.52 -12.06
CA GLY A 105 -3.77 11.34 -11.80
C GLY A 105 -4.93 10.58 -11.15
N PRO A 106 -5.45 9.51 -11.76
CA PRO A 106 -6.49 8.67 -11.14
C PRO A 106 -6.13 8.10 -9.76
N VAL A 107 -4.87 7.75 -9.52
CA VAL A 107 -4.41 7.23 -8.21
C VAL A 107 -4.40 8.34 -7.16
N ILE A 108 -3.98 9.55 -7.54
CA ILE A 108 -4.04 10.74 -6.69
C ILE A 108 -5.50 11.06 -6.34
N ASP A 109 -6.40 11.03 -7.32
CA ASP A 109 -7.83 11.30 -7.10
C ASP A 109 -8.44 10.31 -6.10
N ASP A 110 -8.06 9.03 -6.16
CA ASP A 110 -8.53 8.00 -5.23
C ASP A 110 -7.99 8.22 -3.80
N VAL A 111 -6.73 8.60 -3.65
CA VAL A 111 -6.16 8.99 -2.34
C VAL A 111 -6.89 10.21 -1.77
N LEU A 112 -7.17 11.22 -2.59
CA LEU A 112 -7.85 12.44 -2.15
C LEU A 112 -9.32 12.20 -1.79
N ALA A 113 -9.99 11.23 -2.42
CA ALA A 113 -11.33 10.81 -2.01
C ALA A 113 -11.32 10.24 -0.57
N HIS A 114 -10.23 9.57 -0.16
CA HIS A 114 -10.05 9.15 1.23
C HIS A 114 -9.70 10.31 2.16
N ALA A 115 -8.96 11.32 1.68
CA ALA A 115 -8.68 12.52 2.47
C ALA A 115 -9.96 13.32 2.79
N ASP A 116 -10.95 13.35 1.89
CA ASP A 116 -12.25 13.99 2.15
C ASP A 116 -13.06 13.32 3.28
N SER A 117 -12.78 12.04 3.55
CA SER A 117 -13.38 11.26 4.64
C SER A 117 -12.33 10.61 5.54
N ASP A 118 -11.22 11.29 5.79
CA ASP A 118 -10.08 10.74 6.52
C ASP A 118 -10.47 10.28 7.94
N LEU A 119 -10.04 9.06 8.29
CA LEU A 119 -10.33 8.45 9.59
C LEU A 119 -9.96 9.38 10.77
N LEU A 120 -8.86 10.13 10.66
CA LEU A 120 -8.38 11.01 11.72
C LEU A 120 -9.35 12.19 11.99
N CYS A 121 -10.21 12.49 11.05
CA CYS A 121 -11.19 13.57 11.19
C CYS A 121 -12.44 13.16 11.99
N TYR A 122 -12.70 11.85 12.16
CA TYR A 122 -13.86 11.35 12.87
C TYR A 122 -13.54 11.07 14.33
N ARG A 123 -14.18 11.81 15.24
CA ARG A 123 -13.93 11.71 16.67
C ARG A 123 -15.09 10.99 17.38
N ALA A 124 -14.74 10.20 18.39
CA ALA A 124 -15.74 9.59 19.26
C ALA A 124 -16.46 10.67 20.08
N GLY A 125 -17.76 10.50 20.38
CA GLY A 125 -18.49 11.32 21.33
C GLY A 125 -18.27 10.92 22.81
N GLY A 126 -17.46 9.90 23.08
CA GLY A 126 -17.16 9.35 24.40
C GLY A 126 -16.65 7.93 24.31
N PRO A 127 -16.18 7.30 25.41
CA PRO A 127 -15.91 7.91 26.72
C PRO A 127 -14.66 8.83 26.72
N GLU A 128 -14.51 9.67 27.76
CA GLU A 128 -13.45 10.69 27.86
C GLU A 128 -12.02 10.12 27.64
N GLY A 129 -11.73 8.93 28.17
CA GLY A 129 -10.43 8.27 27.96
C GLY A 129 -10.15 7.89 26.49
N LEU A 130 -11.18 7.67 25.67
CA LEU A 130 -11.03 7.43 24.23
C LEU A 130 -10.75 8.76 23.51
N LEU A 131 -11.50 9.83 23.85
CA LEU A 131 -11.29 11.16 23.31
C LEU A 131 -9.85 11.65 23.56
N ALA A 132 -9.37 11.51 24.81
CA ALA A 132 -8.01 11.88 25.18
C ALA A 132 -6.95 11.09 24.36
N ARG A 133 -7.17 9.80 24.15
CA ARG A 133 -6.27 8.96 23.36
C ARG A 133 -6.28 9.32 21.87
N GLN A 134 -7.47 9.60 21.30
CA GLN A 134 -7.57 10.08 19.93
C GLN A 134 -6.84 11.42 19.77
N ALA A 135 -7.08 12.38 20.66
CA ALA A 135 -6.40 13.68 20.63
C ALA A 135 -4.88 13.51 20.72
N GLN A 136 -4.39 12.74 21.69
CA GLN A 136 -2.95 12.52 21.87
C GLN A 136 -2.27 11.92 20.64
N SER A 137 -2.94 11.01 19.91
CA SER A 137 -2.35 10.27 18.79
C SER A 137 -2.59 10.93 17.44
N TRP A 138 -3.73 11.61 17.24
CA TRP A 138 -4.18 12.08 15.93
C TRP A 138 -4.00 13.57 15.72
N ASP A 139 -4.13 14.38 16.81
CA ASP A 139 -3.98 15.84 16.68
C ASP A 139 -2.59 16.26 16.17
N PRO A 140 -1.48 15.59 16.55
CA PRO A 140 -0.17 15.94 15.99
C PRO A 140 -0.09 15.76 14.46
N VAL A 141 -0.75 14.75 13.90
CA VAL A 141 -0.78 14.52 12.44
C VAL A 141 -1.63 15.58 11.74
N LEU A 142 -2.77 15.94 12.33
CA LEU A 142 -3.64 17.00 11.79
C LEU A 142 -2.97 18.37 11.89
N ALA A 143 -2.27 18.66 12.99
CA ALA A 143 -1.49 19.88 13.14
C ALA A 143 -0.37 19.97 12.10
N TRP A 144 0.38 18.89 11.90
CA TRP A 144 1.38 18.81 10.83
C TRP A 144 0.78 19.09 9.45
N ALA A 145 -0.37 18.48 9.12
CA ALA A 145 -1.02 18.74 7.83
C ALA A 145 -1.43 20.21 7.67
N ALA A 146 -1.90 20.84 8.73
CA ALA A 146 -2.27 22.27 8.72
C ALA A 146 -1.05 23.17 8.59
N ASP A 147 0.00 22.91 9.37
CA ASP A 147 1.14 23.82 9.53
C ASP A 147 2.17 23.64 8.38
N ASP A 148 2.47 22.39 8.00
CA ASP A 148 3.50 22.12 7.01
C ASP A 148 2.94 22.01 5.57
N LEU A 149 1.72 21.48 5.41
CA LEU A 149 1.11 21.33 4.08
C LEU A 149 0.10 22.44 3.75
N GLY A 150 -0.29 23.27 4.72
CA GLY A 150 -1.36 24.26 4.55
C GLY A 150 -2.73 23.63 4.33
N ALA A 151 -2.95 22.43 4.88
CA ALA A 151 -4.16 21.64 4.73
C ALA A 151 -4.92 21.46 6.07
N PRO A 152 -5.51 22.50 6.65
CA PRO A 152 -6.34 22.37 7.84
C PRO A 152 -7.61 21.59 7.53
N LEU A 153 -7.85 20.47 8.25
CA LEU A 153 -9.01 19.61 8.06
C LEU A 153 -10.07 19.82 9.13
N SER A 154 -11.33 19.67 8.72
CA SER A 154 -12.49 19.77 9.60
C SER A 154 -12.69 18.48 10.38
N LEU A 155 -12.95 18.59 11.69
CA LEU A 155 -13.27 17.44 12.53
C LEU A 155 -14.79 17.24 12.62
N ALA A 156 -15.20 15.98 12.67
CA ALA A 156 -16.58 15.57 12.89
C ALA A 156 -16.70 14.68 14.14
N GLU A 157 -17.78 14.81 14.87
CA GLU A 157 -18.12 13.87 15.95
C GLU A 157 -19.04 12.78 15.41
N GLY A 158 -18.71 11.54 15.71
CA GLY A 158 -19.47 10.37 15.22
C GLY A 158 -19.15 10.00 13.79
N VAL A 159 -20.15 9.60 13.01
CA VAL A 159 -19.98 9.02 11.66
C VAL A 159 -20.63 9.86 10.55
N VAL A 160 -21.10 11.04 10.87
CA VAL A 160 -21.71 11.95 9.89
C VAL A 160 -20.61 12.61 9.06
N HIS A 161 -20.68 12.43 7.76
CA HIS A 161 -19.69 13.04 6.85
C HIS A 161 -19.76 14.57 6.90
N VAL A 162 -18.59 15.19 7.03
CA VAL A 162 -18.38 16.63 6.92
C VAL A 162 -17.36 16.86 5.81
N PRO A 163 -17.76 17.54 4.70
CA PRO A 163 -16.85 17.80 3.59
C PRO A 163 -15.61 18.58 4.05
N GLN A 164 -14.46 18.23 3.50
CA GLN A 164 -13.23 18.95 3.77
C GLN A 164 -13.14 20.22 2.92
N PRO A 165 -12.44 21.28 3.39
CA PRO A 165 -12.26 22.49 2.61
C PRO A 165 -11.55 22.20 1.28
N ASP A 166 -12.07 22.75 0.17
CA ASP A 166 -11.45 22.60 -1.17
C ASP A 166 -9.99 23.05 -1.17
N THR A 167 -9.64 24.07 -0.39
CA THR A 167 -8.28 24.56 -0.23
C THR A 167 -7.36 23.53 0.41
N SER A 168 -7.86 22.78 1.39
CA SER A 168 -7.10 21.72 2.06
C SER A 168 -6.91 20.52 1.12
N ILE A 169 -7.94 20.12 0.38
CA ILE A 169 -7.83 19.06 -0.64
C ILE A 169 -6.84 19.46 -1.74
N ALA A 170 -6.86 20.71 -2.20
CA ALA A 170 -5.90 21.21 -3.18
C ALA A 170 -4.45 21.22 -2.65
N ALA A 171 -4.26 21.57 -1.38
CA ALA A 171 -2.95 21.56 -0.73
C ALA A 171 -2.40 20.11 -0.60
N LEU A 172 -3.25 19.16 -0.19
CA LEU A 172 -2.89 17.74 -0.17
C LEU A 172 -2.56 17.21 -1.55
N ARG A 173 -3.31 17.60 -2.60
CA ARG A 173 -3.00 17.27 -3.99
C ARG A 173 -1.60 17.72 -4.35
N SER A 174 -1.26 18.98 -4.08
CA SER A 174 0.06 19.53 -4.39
C SER A 174 1.19 18.77 -3.69
N ALA A 175 0.98 18.30 -2.47
CA ALA A 175 1.95 17.50 -1.74
C ALA A 175 2.14 16.09 -2.34
N ILE A 176 1.10 15.53 -2.94
CA ILE A 176 1.12 14.17 -3.53
C ILE A 176 1.65 14.18 -4.97
N GLU A 177 1.35 15.21 -5.76
CA GLU A 177 1.76 15.31 -7.17
C GLU A 177 3.28 15.29 -7.40
N GLY A 178 4.07 15.57 -6.36
CA GLY A 178 5.55 15.49 -6.42
C GLY A 178 6.11 14.07 -6.19
N LEU A 179 5.28 13.09 -5.84
CA LEU A 179 5.72 11.73 -5.54
C LEU A 179 5.95 10.93 -6.83
N ASP A 180 6.99 10.09 -6.83
CA ASP A 180 7.19 9.12 -7.90
C ASP A 180 6.14 7.99 -7.84
N ALA A 181 6.08 7.17 -8.89
CA ALA A 181 5.07 6.10 -9.00
C ALA A 181 5.18 5.06 -7.87
N TYR A 182 6.36 4.84 -7.30
CA TYR A 182 6.56 3.86 -6.21
C TYR A 182 6.08 4.43 -4.88
N ALA A 183 6.44 5.67 -4.58
CA ALA A 183 5.94 6.39 -3.40
C ALA A 183 4.42 6.56 -3.47
N LEU A 184 3.88 6.87 -4.64
CA LEU A 184 2.44 7.00 -4.85
C LEU A 184 1.70 5.66 -4.70
N ALA A 185 2.27 4.56 -5.22
CA ALA A 185 1.72 3.22 -5.01
C ALA A 185 1.72 2.83 -3.52
N ALA A 186 2.80 3.14 -2.79
CA ALA A 186 2.90 2.90 -1.36
C ALA A 186 1.88 3.76 -0.58
N LEU A 187 1.77 5.04 -0.90
CA LEU A 187 0.79 5.95 -0.32
C LEU A 187 -0.63 5.40 -0.49
N HIS A 188 -0.99 5.03 -1.73
CA HIS A 188 -2.31 4.48 -2.04
C HIS A 188 -2.61 3.21 -1.23
N VAL A 189 -1.71 2.23 -1.23
CA VAL A 189 -1.91 0.97 -0.48
C VAL A 189 -2.08 1.24 1.02
N MET A 190 -1.25 2.10 1.61
CA MET A 190 -1.36 2.45 3.02
C MET A 190 -2.64 3.23 3.33
N THR A 191 -3.08 4.12 2.43
CA THR A 191 -4.36 4.84 2.54
C THR A 191 -5.53 3.86 2.58
N MET A 192 -5.56 2.89 1.67
CA MET A 192 -6.62 1.85 1.62
C MET A 192 -6.63 0.97 2.87
N LEU A 193 -5.47 0.67 3.44
CA LEU A 193 -5.36 -0.16 4.65
C LEU A 193 -5.76 0.57 5.92
N THR A 194 -5.45 1.87 6.01
CA THR A 194 -5.67 2.66 7.22
C THR A 194 -6.99 3.43 7.22
N GLY A 195 -7.58 3.66 6.05
CA GLY A 195 -8.71 4.57 5.86
C GLY A 195 -8.34 6.05 6.08
N SER A 196 -7.04 6.37 5.96
CA SER A 196 -6.51 7.72 6.14
C SER A 196 -5.45 8.01 5.08
N ALA A 197 -5.56 9.12 4.38
CA ALA A 197 -4.53 9.63 3.50
C ALA A 197 -3.42 10.36 4.28
N LEU A 198 -3.78 10.97 5.41
CA LEU A 198 -2.83 11.74 6.23
C LEU A 198 -1.79 10.86 6.92
N LEU A 199 -2.18 9.69 7.44
CA LEU A 199 -1.24 8.79 8.14
C LEU A 199 -0.06 8.38 7.24
N PRO A 200 -0.28 7.81 6.05
CA PRO A 200 0.83 7.44 5.18
C PRO A 200 1.54 8.66 4.60
N LEU A 201 0.83 9.76 4.34
CA LEU A 201 1.46 10.99 3.84
C LEU A 201 2.43 11.58 4.89
N SER A 202 2.05 11.56 6.17
CA SER A 202 2.94 11.98 7.27
C SER A 202 4.18 11.09 7.36
N LEU A 203 4.02 9.77 7.17
CA LEU A 203 5.13 8.82 7.20
C LEU A 203 6.16 9.07 6.08
N ILE A 204 5.70 9.48 4.90
CA ILE A 204 6.57 9.78 3.76
C ILE A 204 7.31 11.11 3.97
N HIS A 205 6.69 12.11 4.60
CA HIS A 205 7.26 13.46 4.75
C HIS A 205 8.05 13.67 6.05
N ILE A 206 7.77 12.89 7.09
CA ILE A 206 8.47 12.96 8.38
C ILE A 206 9.63 11.97 8.39
#